data_c04fc6de31fc667b2add55796b47c752
#
_entry.id   c04fc6de31fc667b2add55796b47c752
#
_cell.length_a   1.000
_cell.length_b   1.000
_cell.length_c   1.000
_cell.angle_alpha   90.00
_cell.angle_beta   90.00
_cell.angle_gamma   90.00
#
_symmetry.space_group_name_H-M   'P 1'
#
loop_
_entity.id
_entity.type
_entity.pdbx_description
1 polymer ?
#
loop_
_entity_poly.entity_id
_entity_poly.type
_entity_poly.pdbx_seq_one_letter_code
_entity_poly.pdbx_strand_id
1 'polypeptide(L)'
;MPATSVWPGGDPQRVNPFVPVDLVIDHSVQVDRFGSPDAYAANLAWEYKRNRERYALLNWAQQAFEGFRVVPPGMGICHQVNLEHLGRVVIERDGWVFPDTLVGTDSHTPMINGLGVLGWGVGGIEAEAAMLGQPMFLPKPIVVGV
;
A
#
# COMPACT_ATOMS: atom_id res chain seq x y z
N MET A 1 -23.27 -3.96 -4.20
CA MET A 1 -23.71 -3.09 -5.30
C MET A 1 -22.52 -2.87 -6.19
N PRO A 2 -22.57 -3.08 -7.52
CA PRO A 2 -21.46 -2.75 -8.40
C PRO A 2 -21.22 -1.24 -8.31
N ALA A 3 -19.93 -0.86 -8.27
CA ALA A 3 -19.53 0.54 -8.33
C ALA A 3 -20.10 1.14 -9.61
N THR A 4 -21.07 2.02 -9.48
CA THR A 4 -21.55 2.80 -10.61
C THR A 4 -20.40 3.68 -11.06
N SER A 5 -20.01 3.54 -12.32
CA SER A 5 -18.97 4.35 -12.94
C SER A 5 -19.20 5.82 -12.63
N VAL A 6 -18.14 6.50 -12.26
CA VAL A 6 -18.13 7.94 -11.95
C VAL A 6 -18.62 8.79 -13.15
N TRP A 7 -18.65 8.18 -14.35
CA TRP A 7 -19.13 8.81 -15.59
C TRP A 7 -20.23 7.95 -16.19
N PRO A 8 -21.43 8.49 -16.43
CA PRO A 8 -22.49 7.77 -17.14
C PRO A 8 -21.98 7.27 -18.49
N GLY A 9 -21.93 5.93 -18.65
CA GLY A 9 -21.46 5.28 -19.89
C GLY A 9 -19.98 4.94 -19.94
N GLY A 10 -19.19 5.17 -18.85
CA GLY A 10 -17.80 4.73 -18.75
C GLY A 10 -17.67 3.24 -18.42
N ASP A 11 -16.61 2.60 -18.90
CA ASP A 11 -16.24 1.23 -18.52
C ASP A 11 -15.70 1.21 -17.08
N PRO A 12 -16.33 0.48 -16.13
CA PRO A 12 -15.88 0.38 -14.76
C PRO A 12 -14.47 -0.19 -14.61
N GLN A 13 -14.02 -1.02 -15.55
CA GLN A 13 -12.68 -1.62 -15.52
C GLN A 13 -11.56 -0.60 -15.70
N ARG A 14 -11.87 0.55 -16.27
CA ARG A 14 -10.89 1.65 -16.47
C ARG A 14 -10.47 2.34 -15.16
N VAL A 15 -11.16 2.09 -14.05
CA VAL A 15 -10.77 2.61 -12.71
C VAL A 15 -9.89 1.63 -11.93
N ASN A 16 -9.56 0.45 -12.47
CA ASN A 16 -8.59 -0.42 -11.85
C ASN A 16 -7.19 0.20 -11.85
N PRO A 17 -6.42 0.01 -10.78
CA PRO A 17 -5.02 0.41 -10.77
C PRO A 17 -4.24 -0.26 -11.90
N PHE A 18 -3.38 0.50 -12.58
CA PHE A 18 -2.48 -0.03 -13.62
C PHE A 18 -1.28 -0.79 -13.05
N VAL A 19 -1.01 -0.61 -11.77
CA VAL A 19 0.08 -1.26 -11.03
C VAL A 19 -0.48 -1.94 -9.79
N PRO A 20 0.19 -2.98 -9.25
CA PRO A 20 -0.21 -3.57 -7.98
C PRO A 20 -0.17 -2.53 -6.85
N VAL A 21 -1.18 -2.54 -6.01
CA VAL A 21 -1.35 -1.60 -4.89
C VAL A 21 -1.50 -2.37 -3.59
N ASP A 22 -0.63 -2.08 -2.64
CA ASP A 22 -0.71 -2.57 -1.28
C ASP A 22 -0.98 -1.41 -0.33
N LEU A 23 -2.14 -1.45 0.33
CA LEU A 23 -2.48 -0.50 1.38
C LEU A 23 -2.22 -1.13 2.74
N VAL A 24 -1.25 -0.60 3.47
CA VAL A 24 -0.92 -1.06 4.81
C VAL A 24 -1.57 -0.15 5.84
N ILE A 25 -2.28 -0.75 6.80
CA ILE A 25 -2.82 0.00 7.96
C ILE A 25 -1.68 0.26 8.93
N ASP A 26 -1.11 1.45 8.80
CA ASP A 26 0.07 1.87 9.51
C ASP A 26 -0.27 2.92 10.58
N HIS A 27 0.35 2.82 11.75
CA HIS A 27 0.21 3.75 12.90
C HIS A 27 -1.23 4.03 13.36
N SER A 28 -2.21 3.19 13.00
CA SER A 28 -3.63 3.45 13.30
C SER A 28 -4.07 2.92 14.67
N VAL A 29 -3.52 1.78 15.10
CA VAL A 29 -3.92 1.14 16.37
C VAL A 29 -3.44 1.98 17.56
N GLN A 30 -4.39 2.49 18.34
CA GLN A 30 -4.10 3.23 19.57
C GLN A 30 -3.95 2.26 20.74
N VAL A 31 -3.04 2.59 21.65
CA VAL A 31 -2.82 1.81 22.86
C VAL A 31 -3.73 2.34 23.98
N ASP A 32 -4.97 1.85 24.00
CA ASP A 32 -5.93 2.15 25.06
C ASP A 32 -5.70 1.25 26.29
N ARG A 33 -5.18 0.07 26.06
CA ARG A 33 -4.92 -0.94 27.07
C ARG A 33 -3.49 -1.43 26.95
N PHE A 34 -2.82 -1.63 28.08
CA PHE A 34 -1.42 -2.05 28.15
C PHE A 34 -1.16 -2.92 29.38
N GLY A 35 0.00 -3.57 29.43
CA GLY A 35 0.47 -4.32 30.60
C GLY A 35 -0.37 -5.55 30.95
N SER A 36 -1.18 -6.09 30.02
CA SER A 36 -1.97 -7.29 30.22
C SER A 36 -1.95 -8.20 28.98
N PRO A 37 -2.11 -9.53 29.14
CA PRO A 37 -2.07 -10.47 28.00
C PRO A 37 -3.14 -10.21 26.94
N ASP A 38 -4.25 -9.60 27.31
CA ASP A 38 -5.37 -9.31 26.41
C ASP A 38 -5.31 -7.89 25.79
N ALA A 39 -4.28 -7.09 26.14
CA ALA A 39 -4.15 -5.71 25.67
C ALA A 39 -4.14 -5.59 24.14
N TYR A 40 -3.40 -6.45 23.45
CA TYR A 40 -3.33 -6.45 22.00
C TYR A 40 -4.71 -6.67 21.36
N ALA A 41 -5.40 -7.73 21.79
CA ALA A 41 -6.72 -8.05 21.25
C ALA A 41 -7.76 -6.95 21.53
N ALA A 42 -7.71 -6.35 22.71
CA ALA A 42 -8.59 -5.25 23.09
C ALA A 42 -8.34 -4.01 22.21
N ASN A 43 -7.08 -3.60 22.02
CA ASN A 43 -6.73 -2.44 21.21
C ASN A 43 -7.14 -2.64 19.74
N LEU A 44 -6.95 -3.84 19.21
CA LEU A 44 -7.35 -4.19 17.86
C LEU A 44 -8.89 -4.14 17.69
N ALA A 45 -9.63 -4.65 18.67
CA ALA A 45 -11.10 -4.56 18.66
C ALA A 45 -11.59 -3.10 18.69
N TRP A 46 -10.92 -2.24 19.47
CA TRP A 46 -11.22 -0.81 19.48
C TRP A 46 -10.89 -0.12 18.16
N GLU A 47 -9.80 -0.49 17.52
CA GLU A 47 -9.42 0.02 16.18
C GLU A 47 -10.54 -0.26 15.17
N TYR A 48 -11.00 -1.51 15.05
CA TYR A 48 -12.09 -1.87 14.16
C TYR A 48 -13.41 -1.17 14.49
N LYS A 49 -13.70 -0.99 15.77
CA LYS A 49 -14.92 -0.30 16.20
C LYS A 49 -14.91 1.17 15.84
N ARG A 50 -13.77 1.87 16.09
CA ARG A 50 -13.60 3.31 15.82
C ARG A 50 -13.60 3.62 14.33
N ASN A 51 -12.97 2.78 13.54
CA ASN A 51 -12.74 2.99 12.11
C ASN A 51 -13.60 2.08 11.23
N ARG A 52 -14.79 1.69 11.72
CA ARG A 52 -15.66 0.74 11.02
C ARG A 52 -15.97 1.11 9.58
N GLU A 53 -16.21 2.39 9.30
CA GLU A 53 -16.53 2.86 7.94
C GLU A 53 -15.32 2.72 7.01
N ARG A 54 -14.11 3.04 7.50
CA ARG A 54 -12.86 2.83 6.76
C ARG A 54 -12.71 1.37 6.37
N TYR A 55 -12.85 0.44 7.31
CA TYR A 55 -12.68 -0.98 7.03
C TYR A 55 -13.77 -1.55 6.12
N ALA A 56 -14.99 -1.03 6.20
CA ALA A 56 -16.05 -1.39 5.26
C ALA A 56 -15.69 -0.94 3.83
N LEU A 57 -15.16 0.28 3.66
CA LEU A 57 -14.68 0.79 2.38
C LEU A 57 -13.51 -0.04 1.84
N LEU A 58 -12.53 -0.35 2.67
CA LEU A 58 -11.35 -1.11 2.26
C LEU A 58 -11.70 -2.55 1.87
N ASN A 59 -12.61 -3.18 2.62
CA ASN A 59 -13.10 -4.50 2.26
C ASN A 59 -13.85 -4.51 0.91
N TRP A 60 -14.65 -3.48 0.66
CA TRP A 60 -15.27 -3.29 -0.64
C TRP A 60 -14.22 -3.08 -1.74
N ALA A 61 -13.21 -2.24 -1.51
CA ALA A 61 -12.17 -1.94 -2.50
C ALA A 61 -11.39 -3.19 -2.93
N GLN A 62 -11.05 -4.08 -1.99
CA GLN A 62 -10.38 -5.34 -2.29
C GLN A 62 -11.22 -6.28 -3.18
N GLN A 63 -12.54 -6.15 -3.12
CA GLN A 63 -13.46 -6.94 -3.96
C GLN A 63 -13.73 -6.27 -5.30
N ALA A 64 -13.65 -4.94 -5.36
CA ALA A 64 -13.99 -4.15 -6.52
C ALA A 64 -12.81 -3.96 -7.48
N PHE A 65 -11.58 -3.93 -6.98
CA PHE A 65 -10.37 -3.65 -7.75
C PHE A 65 -9.47 -4.88 -7.84
N GLU A 66 -9.00 -5.15 -9.05
CA GLU A 66 -7.95 -6.13 -9.27
C GLU A 66 -6.59 -5.56 -8.86
N GLY A 67 -5.73 -6.40 -8.27
CA GLY A 67 -4.39 -5.96 -7.87
C GLY A 67 -4.33 -5.02 -6.68
N PHE A 68 -5.44 -4.81 -5.96
CA PHE A 68 -5.50 -4.03 -4.73
C PHE A 68 -5.60 -4.95 -3.51
N ARG A 69 -4.66 -4.81 -2.58
CA ARG A 69 -4.60 -5.60 -1.35
C ARG A 69 -4.53 -4.69 -0.13
N VAL A 70 -5.10 -5.14 0.98
CA VAL A 70 -5.03 -4.44 2.27
C VAL A 70 -4.33 -5.33 3.29
N VAL A 71 -3.28 -4.82 3.91
CA VAL A 71 -2.67 -5.40 5.10
C VAL A 71 -3.41 -4.84 6.31
N PRO A 72 -4.11 -5.70 7.08
CA PRO A 72 -4.99 -5.25 8.16
C PRO A 72 -4.20 -4.67 9.34
N PRO A 73 -4.87 -3.94 10.25
CA PRO A 73 -4.24 -3.40 11.44
C PRO A 73 -3.69 -4.52 12.34
N GLY A 74 -2.61 -4.22 13.05
CA GLY A 74 -1.95 -5.18 13.93
C GLY A 74 -0.95 -6.12 13.25
N MET A 75 -0.75 -6.00 11.94
CA MET A 75 0.21 -6.82 11.18
C MET A 75 1.60 -6.16 11.07
N GLY A 76 1.85 -5.14 11.85
CA GLY A 76 3.11 -4.39 11.84
C GLY A 76 3.10 -3.18 10.92
N ILE A 77 4.07 -2.33 11.11
CA ILE A 77 4.24 -1.06 10.38
C ILE A 77 4.81 -1.35 8.99
N CYS A 78 4.36 -0.57 7.98
CA CYS A 78 4.76 -0.75 6.60
C CYS A 78 6.28 -0.82 6.42
N HIS A 79 6.97 0.20 6.91
CA HIS A 79 8.40 0.39 6.68
C HIS A 79 9.34 -0.43 7.59
N GLN A 80 8.83 -1.27 8.48
CA GLN A 80 9.64 -2.12 9.37
C GLN A 80 9.47 -3.61 9.09
N VAL A 81 8.24 -4.07 8.98
CA VAL A 81 7.93 -5.49 8.86
C VAL A 81 7.38 -5.84 7.49
N ASN A 82 6.45 -5.00 6.99
CA ASN A 82 5.71 -5.36 5.79
C ASN A 82 6.49 -5.16 4.49
N LEU A 83 7.48 -4.27 4.42
CA LEU A 83 8.28 -4.09 3.21
C LEU A 83 8.97 -5.38 2.76
N GLU A 84 9.48 -6.17 3.68
CA GLU A 84 10.12 -7.47 3.39
C GLU A 84 9.13 -8.50 2.83
N HIS A 85 7.85 -8.37 3.15
CA HIS A 85 6.78 -9.25 2.64
C HIS A 85 6.13 -8.72 1.37
N LEU A 86 6.17 -7.42 1.13
CA LEU A 86 5.53 -6.77 -0.01
C LEU A 86 6.48 -6.58 -1.18
N GLY A 87 7.75 -6.23 -0.91
CA GLY A 87 8.78 -6.01 -1.93
C GLY A 87 9.18 -7.31 -2.60
N ARG A 88 9.25 -7.28 -3.91
CA ARG A 88 9.80 -8.36 -4.73
C ARG A 88 11.12 -7.87 -5.30
N VAL A 89 12.21 -8.52 -4.98
CA VAL A 89 13.53 -8.09 -5.46
C VAL A 89 13.62 -8.19 -6.99
N VAL A 90 13.00 -9.21 -7.55
CA VAL A 90 12.96 -9.46 -8.99
C VAL A 90 11.52 -9.76 -9.41
N ILE A 91 11.08 -9.12 -10.46
CA ILE A 91 9.77 -9.33 -11.07
C ILE A 91 9.93 -10.03 -12.41
N GLU A 92 9.07 -11.03 -12.65
CA GLU A 92 8.86 -11.63 -13.96
C GLU A 92 7.46 -11.20 -14.45
N ARG A 93 7.41 -10.63 -15.67
CA ARG A 93 6.18 -10.23 -16.31
C ARG A 93 6.34 -10.33 -17.83
N ASP A 94 5.40 -11.01 -18.49
CA ASP A 94 5.36 -11.14 -19.95
C ASP A 94 6.66 -11.67 -20.57
N GLY A 95 7.36 -12.58 -19.87
CA GLY A 95 8.64 -13.14 -20.29
C GLY A 95 9.86 -12.22 -20.04
N TRP A 96 9.66 -11.07 -19.42
CA TRP A 96 10.72 -10.16 -18.99
C TRP A 96 11.04 -10.34 -17.50
N VAL A 97 12.32 -10.27 -17.19
CA VAL A 97 12.82 -10.29 -15.82
C VAL A 97 13.50 -8.96 -15.53
N PHE A 98 13.07 -8.27 -14.49
CA PHE A 98 13.58 -6.93 -14.14
C PHE A 98 13.56 -6.70 -12.63
N PRO A 99 14.41 -5.78 -12.12
CA PRO A 99 14.40 -5.39 -10.72
C PRO A 99 13.08 -4.74 -10.33
N ASP A 100 12.61 -5.01 -9.11
CA ASP A 100 11.46 -4.31 -8.55
C ASP A 100 11.79 -2.85 -8.22
N THR A 101 10.81 -1.99 -8.38
CA THR A 101 10.83 -0.60 -7.91
C THR A 101 9.46 -0.26 -7.35
N LEU A 102 9.40 0.61 -6.36
CA LEU A 102 8.12 0.99 -5.79
C LEU A 102 8.09 2.45 -5.34
N VAL A 103 6.90 2.97 -5.22
CA VAL A 103 6.60 4.25 -4.58
C VAL A 103 5.65 4.02 -3.40
N GLY A 104 5.78 4.80 -2.37
CA GLY A 104 4.88 4.75 -1.22
C GLY A 104 4.66 6.13 -0.61
N THR A 105 3.52 6.31 0.03
CA THR A 105 3.14 7.60 0.65
C THR A 105 3.85 7.87 1.97
N ASP A 106 4.63 6.91 2.47
CA ASP A 106 5.43 7.04 3.67
C ASP A 106 6.85 7.53 3.34
N SER A 107 7.35 8.49 4.11
CA SER A 107 8.73 8.98 4.01
C SER A 107 9.79 7.90 4.31
N HIS A 108 9.42 6.81 4.97
CA HIS A 108 10.29 5.65 5.24
C HIS A 108 10.28 4.60 4.11
N THR A 109 9.55 4.81 3.03
CA THR A 109 9.53 3.92 1.86
C THR A 109 10.92 3.57 1.33
N PRO A 110 11.93 4.50 1.30
CA PRO A 110 13.29 4.18 0.91
C PRO A 110 14.01 3.10 1.74
N MET A 111 13.47 2.70 2.90
CA MET A 111 14.03 1.57 3.67
C MET A 111 14.02 0.25 2.89
N ILE A 112 13.16 0.11 1.87
CA ILE A 112 13.15 -1.05 0.98
C ILE A 112 14.48 -1.22 0.22
N ASN A 113 15.31 -0.18 0.15
CA ASN A 113 16.66 -0.25 -0.42
C ASN A 113 17.56 -1.28 0.30
N GLY A 114 17.25 -1.60 1.55
CA GLY A 114 17.92 -2.68 2.28
C GLY A 114 17.77 -4.06 1.62
N LEU A 115 16.73 -4.27 0.83
CA LEU A 115 16.51 -5.47 0.02
C LEU A 115 17.05 -5.34 -1.42
N GLY A 116 17.67 -4.21 -1.76
CA GLY A 116 18.11 -3.92 -3.12
C GLY A 116 17.00 -3.44 -4.06
N VAL A 117 15.85 -3.06 -3.51
CA VAL A 117 14.72 -2.50 -4.25
C VAL A 117 14.78 -0.97 -4.20
N LEU A 118 14.68 -0.30 -5.33
CA LEU A 118 14.65 1.15 -5.37
C LEU A 118 13.24 1.64 -5.05
N GLY A 119 13.11 2.35 -3.92
CA GLY A 119 11.85 2.90 -3.45
C GLY A 119 11.91 4.40 -3.22
N TRP A 120 10.80 5.09 -3.48
CA TRP A 120 10.63 6.52 -3.25
C TRP A 120 9.45 6.80 -2.33
N GLY A 121 9.65 7.70 -1.35
CA GLY A 121 8.57 8.34 -0.63
C GLY A 121 7.97 9.45 -1.48
N VAL A 122 6.65 9.39 -1.70
CA VAL A 122 5.91 10.34 -2.55
C VAL A 122 4.69 10.87 -1.80
N GLY A 123 4.11 11.96 -2.27
CA GLY A 123 2.82 12.44 -1.77
C GLY A 123 1.64 11.59 -2.26
N GLY A 124 0.46 11.80 -1.66
CA GLY A 124 -0.74 11.05 -2.03
C GLY A 124 -1.14 11.23 -3.49
N ILE A 125 -0.99 12.44 -4.02
CA ILE A 125 -1.32 12.75 -5.43
C ILE A 125 -0.40 12.01 -6.39
N GLU A 126 0.90 11.92 -6.08
CA GLU A 126 1.86 11.18 -6.89
C GLU A 126 1.61 9.67 -6.84
N ALA A 127 1.23 9.14 -5.67
CA ALA A 127 0.85 7.74 -5.56
C ALA A 127 -0.42 7.44 -6.38
N GLU A 128 -1.42 8.32 -6.33
CA GLU A 128 -2.63 8.23 -7.14
C GLU A 128 -2.31 8.28 -8.64
N ALA A 129 -1.43 9.19 -9.05
CA ALA A 129 -0.98 9.27 -10.43
C ALA A 129 -0.30 7.97 -10.89
N ALA A 130 0.54 7.36 -10.05
CA ALA A 130 1.17 6.08 -10.33
C ALA A 130 0.13 4.95 -10.49
N MET A 131 -0.88 4.90 -9.61
CA MET A 131 -1.98 3.94 -9.72
C MET A 131 -2.75 4.09 -11.02
N LEU A 132 -2.90 5.31 -11.51
CA LEU A 132 -3.59 5.63 -12.78
C LEU A 132 -2.69 5.49 -14.02
N GLY A 133 -1.46 4.99 -13.87
CA GLY A 133 -0.51 4.81 -14.96
C GLY A 133 0.07 6.11 -15.51
N GLN A 134 -0.01 7.19 -14.75
CA GLN A 134 0.62 8.46 -15.14
C GLN A 134 2.14 8.40 -14.96
N PRO A 135 2.92 8.96 -15.88
CA PRO A 135 4.37 9.01 -15.72
C PRO A 135 4.77 9.93 -14.56
N MET A 136 5.71 9.44 -13.76
CA MET A 136 6.30 10.22 -12.68
C MET A 136 7.69 10.69 -13.09
N PHE A 137 7.96 11.99 -12.90
CA PHE A 137 9.27 12.57 -13.17
C PHE A 137 10.05 12.65 -11.86
N LEU A 138 11.05 11.80 -11.73
CA LEU A 138 11.93 11.76 -10.56
C LEU A 138 13.33 12.27 -10.95
N PRO A 139 14.01 13.02 -10.07
CA PRO A 139 15.39 13.38 -10.33
C PRO A 139 16.26 12.12 -10.42
N LYS A 140 17.19 12.10 -11.37
CA LYS A 140 18.12 10.98 -11.52
C LYS A 140 18.94 10.83 -10.23
N PRO A 141 18.93 9.67 -9.57
CA PRO A 141 19.72 9.45 -8.38
C PRO A 141 21.22 9.49 -8.67
N ILE A 142 21.99 10.07 -7.76
CA ILE A 142 23.45 9.97 -7.77
C ILE A 142 23.81 8.72 -6.97
N VAL A 143 24.37 7.73 -7.65
CA VAL A 143 24.80 6.49 -6.99
C VAL A 143 26.23 6.67 -6.48
N VAL A 144 26.42 6.46 -5.18
CA VAL A 144 27.72 6.45 -4.52
C VAL A 144 27.97 5.04 -3.99
N GLY A 145 29.01 4.41 -4.49
CA GLY A 145 29.50 3.15 -3.94
C GLY A 145 30.41 3.41 -2.75
N VAL A 146 30.34 2.61 -1.71
CA VAL A 146 31.20 2.65 -0.52
C VAL A 146 31.93 1.31 -0.40
#